data_6f7c6e3cffcc699cfc5c34f98a80e364
#
_entry.id   6f7c6e3cffcc699cfc5c34f98a80e364
#
_cell.length_a   1.000
_cell.length_b   1.000
_cell.length_c   1.000
_cell.angle_alpha   90.00
_cell.angle_beta   90.00
_cell.angle_gamma   90.00
#
_symmetry.space_group_name_H-M   'P 1'
#
loop_
_entity.id
_entity.type
_entity.pdbx_description
1 polymer ?
#
loop_
_entity_poly.entity_id
_entity_poly.type
_entity_poly.pdbx_seq_one_letter_code
_entity_poly.pdbx_strand_id
1 'polypeptide(L)'
;TIIECDNHNLPAAENELFGPVLSVMKFETEEEVIQKMNDNQYGLSSGVYTSDLSRGMRVSNAIRAGITFVNTYRLISPSAPFGGIKDSGYGKEAGIDSIKDYTRVKTIWYYTSDEPTLDPFSIR
;
A
#
# COMPACT_ATOMS: atom_id res chain seq x y z
N THR A 1 -23.42 -5.44 12.54
CA THR A 1 -23.87 -4.08 12.90
C THR A 1 -23.38 -3.09 11.86
N ILE A 2 -24.28 -2.18 11.40
CA ILE A 2 -23.91 -1.06 10.53
C ILE A 2 -24.04 0.21 11.38
N ILE A 3 -22.99 1.04 11.35
CA ILE A 3 -22.92 2.30 12.09
C ILE A 3 -22.77 3.43 11.07
N GLU A 4 -23.73 4.34 11.04
CA GLU A 4 -23.60 5.58 10.26
C GLU A 4 -22.75 6.58 11.07
N CYS A 5 -21.68 7.06 10.44
CA CYS A 5 -20.73 7.98 11.04
C CYS A 5 -20.75 9.30 10.27
N ASP A 6 -20.82 10.42 10.97
CA ASP A 6 -20.76 11.75 10.36
C ASP A 6 -19.33 12.18 10.04
N ASN A 7 -18.35 11.63 10.77
CA ASN A 7 -16.94 11.97 10.62
C ASN A 7 -16.03 10.85 11.15
N HIS A 8 -14.70 10.98 10.96
CA HIS A 8 -13.70 10.03 11.41
C HIS A 8 -13.43 10.02 12.93
N ASN A 9 -13.91 11.00 13.69
CA ASN A 9 -13.63 11.13 15.13
C ASN A 9 -14.38 10.12 16.00
N LEU A 10 -15.26 9.33 15.40
CA LEU A 10 -15.95 8.25 16.11
C LEU A 10 -15.02 7.03 16.19
N PRO A 11 -14.88 6.42 17.37
CA PRO A 11 -14.01 5.23 17.52
C PRO A 11 -14.30 4.09 16.53
N ALA A 12 -15.55 3.95 16.11
CA ALA A 12 -15.96 2.96 15.11
C ALA A 12 -15.49 3.29 13.68
N ALA A 13 -15.17 4.56 13.40
CA ALA A 13 -14.64 5.00 12.12
C ALA A 13 -13.12 5.09 12.12
N GLU A 14 -12.52 5.40 13.26
CA GLU A 14 -11.08 5.58 13.42
C GLU A 14 -10.34 4.26 13.63
N ASN A 15 -10.94 3.32 14.36
CA ASN A 15 -10.26 2.09 14.76
C ASN A 15 -10.75 0.87 13.99
N GLU A 16 -9.86 -0.08 13.76
CA GLU A 16 -10.19 -1.39 13.25
C GLU A 16 -10.80 -2.26 14.36
N LEU A 17 -12.12 -2.47 14.33
CA LEU A 17 -12.84 -3.13 15.42
C LEU A 17 -12.75 -4.66 15.43
N PHE A 18 -12.21 -5.29 14.39
CA PHE A 18 -12.06 -6.75 14.24
C PHE A 18 -13.32 -7.56 14.61
N GLY A 19 -14.50 -7.09 14.19
CA GLY A 19 -15.78 -7.70 14.46
C GLY A 19 -16.80 -7.49 13.35
N PRO A 20 -18.05 -7.99 13.48
CA PRO A 20 -19.10 -7.83 12.47
C PRO A 20 -19.68 -6.40 12.51
N VAL A 21 -18.83 -5.41 12.33
CA VAL A 21 -19.17 -3.99 12.35
C VAL A 21 -18.70 -3.35 11.05
N LEU A 22 -19.56 -2.55 10.45
CA LEU A 22 -19.30 -1.75 9.26
C LEU A 22 -19.62 -0.29 9.56
N SER A 23 -18.64 0.57 9.43
CA SER A 23 -18.82 2.03 9.51
C SER A 23 -19.11 2.59 8.12
N VAL A 24 -20.14 3.42 8.02
CA VAL A 24 -20.59 4.02 6.76
C VAL A 24 -20.61 5.52 6.90
N MET A 25 -20.04 6.22 5.92
CA MET A 25 -20.07 7.68 5.81
C MET A 25 -20.62 8.11 4.45
N LYS A 26 -21.41 9.16 4.45
CA LYS A 26 -21.84 9.80 3.21
C LYS A 26 -20.78 10.75 2.70
N PHE A 27 -20.79 10.98 1.39
CA PHE A 27 -20.00 12.00 0.72
C PHE A 27 -20.79 12.59 -0.44
N GLU A 28 -20.46 13.81 -0.83
CA GLU A 28 -21.15 14.54 -1.90
C GLU A 28 -20.27 14.66 -3.16
N THR A 29 -18.94 14.75 -2.99
CA THR A 29 -18.02 14.95 -4.11
C THR A 29 -16.91 13.89 -4.16
N GLU A 30 -16.27 13.78 -5.34
CA GLU A 30 -15.13 12.88 -5.55
C GLU A 30 -13.94 13.31 -4.68
N GLU A 31 -13.71 14.62 -4.55
CA GLU A 31 -12.63 15.17 -3.73
C GLU A 31 -12.84 14.87 -2.25
N GLU A 32 -14.06 15.02 -1.78
CA GLU A 32 -14.42 14.73 -0.40
C GLU A 32 -14.18 13.26 -0.04
N VAL A 33 -14.62 12.32 -0.89
CA VAL A 33 -14.41 10.89 -0.59
C VAL A 33 -12.94 10.52 -0.63
N ILE A 34 -12.15 11.07 -1.57
CA ILE A 34 -10.71 10.85 -1.62
C ILE A 34 -10.04 11.37 -0.34
N GLN A 35 -10.42 12.56 0.12
CA GLN A 35 -9.91 13.12 1.37
C GLN A 35 -10.27 12.22 2.56
N LYS A 36 -11.55 11.85 2.70
CA LYS A 36 -12.01 10.96 3.77
C LYS A 36 -11.28 9.61 3.76
N MET A 37 -11.10 8.99 2.59
CA MET A 37 -10.39 7.72 2.48
C MET A 37 -8.90 7.84 2.83
N ASN A 38 -8.28 8.98 2.55
CA ASN A 38 -6.88 9.21 2.84
C ASN A 38 -6.61 9.67 4.27
N ASP A 39 -7.61 10.26 4.93
CA ASP A 39 -7.58 10.69 6.33
C ASP A 39 -7.83 9.50 7.27
N ASN A 40 -6.90 8.55 7.23
CA ASN A 40 -6.92 7.33 8.03
C ASN A 40 -5.49 6.86 8.26
N GLN A 41 -5.21 6.33 9.43
CA GLN A 41 -3.89 5.78 9.79
C GLN A 41 -3.55 4.49 9.04
N TYR A 42 -4.55 3.77 8.53
CA TYR A 42 -4.38 2.52 7.80
C TYR A 42 -4.31 2.72 6.29
N GLY A 43 -3.81 1.74 5.57
CA GLY A 43 -3.69 1.76 4.12
C GLY A 43 -3.37 0.38 3.54
N LEU A 44 -4.10 -0.67 3.95
CA LEU A 44 -3.90 -2.01 3.38
C LEU A 44 -4.55 -2.11 2.01
N SER A 45 -5.86 -1.97 1.97
CA SER A 45 -6.61 -2.09 0.73
C SER A 45 -7.79 -1.11 0.67
N SER A 46 -8.21 -0.80 -0.53
CA SER A 46 -9.37 0.02 -0.82
C SER A 46 -10.16 -0.53 -1.99
N GLY A 47 -11.37 -0.02 -2.21
CA GLY A 47 -12.20 -0.40 -3.34
C GLY A 47 -13.04 0.76 -3.85
N VAL A 48 -13.21 0.81 -5.17
CA VAL A 48 -14.03 1.81 -5.87
C VAL A 48 -15.03 1.08 -6.74
N TYR A 49 -16.29 1.40 -6.59
CA TYR A 49 -17.37 0.89 -7.45
C TYR A 49 -17.97 2.03 -8.24
N THR A 50 -17.88 1.97 -9.54
CA THR A 50 -18.39 3.01 -10.46
C THR A 50 -18.62 2.45 -11.85
N SER A 51 -19.61 2.99 -12.56
CA SER A 51 -19.81 2.71 -13.99
C SER A 51 -18.91 3.57 -14.90
N ASP A 52 -18.32 4.64 -14.36
CA ASP A 52 -17.39 5.51 -15.08
C ASP A 52 -15.94 5.04 -14.83
N LEU A 53 -15.34 4.41 -15.85
CA LEU A 53 -13.97 3.91 -15.77
C LEU A 53 -12.95 5.03 -15.54
N SER A 54 -13.15 6.20 -16.12
CA SER A 54 -12.26 7.35 -15.93
C SER A 54 -12.25 7.80 -14.47
N ARG A 55 -13.43 7.83 -13.83
CA ARG A 55 -13.55 8.06 -12.39
C ARG A 55 -12.85 6.97 -11.59
N GLY A 56 -13.09 5.71 -11.95
CA GLY A 56 -12.42 4.57 -11.31
C GLY A 56 -10.91 4.72 -11.30
N MET A 57 -10.32 5.11 -12.42
CA MET A 57 -8.88 5.36 -12.56
C MET A 57 -8.40 6.56 -11.74
N ARG A 58 -9.09 7.69 -11.79
CA ARG A 58 -8.70 8.89 -11.01
C ARG A 58 -8.72 8.61 -9.51
N VAL A 59 -9.85 8.07 -9.02
CA VAL A 59 -10.04 7.81 -7.60
C VAL A 59 -9.07 6.74 -7.10
N SER A 60 -8.91 5.63 -7.83
CA SER A 60 -7.97 4.58 -7.43
C SER A 60 -6.52 5.06 -7.34
N ASN A 61 -6.09 5.95 -8.25
CA ASN A 61 -4.75 6.54 -8.20
C ASN A 61 -4.58 7.56 -7.06
N ALA A 62 -5.66 8.22 -6.64
CA ALA A 62 -5.62 9.23 -5.59
C ALA A 62 -5.69 8.62 -4.17
N ILE A 63 -6.20 7.41 -4.03
CA ILE A 63 -6.31 6.71 -2.74
C ILE A 63 -4.94 6.19 -2.30
N ARG A 64 -4.60 6.46 -1.04
CA ARG A 64 -3.35 6.03 -0.41
C ARG A 64 -3.55 4.68 0.30
N ALA A 65 -3.54 3.61 -0.49
CA ALA A 65 -3.59 2.23 -0.02
C ALA A 65 -2.57 1.38 -0.79
N GLY A 66 -2.15 0.28 -0.21
CA GLY A 66 -1.24 -0.67 -0.86
C GLY A 66 -1.87 -1.39 -2.03
N ILE A 67 -3.19 -1.61 -1.96
CA ILE A 67 -3.98 -2.24 -3.02
C ILE A 67 -5.28 -1.45 -3.21
N THR A 68 -5.67 -1.21 -4.46
CA THR A 68 -6.98 -0.65 -4.78
C THR A 68 -7.69 -1.52 -5.80
N PHE A 69 -8.91 -1.91 -5.48
CA PHE A 69 -9.78 -2.66 -6.37
C PHE A 69 -10.77 -1.72 -7.08
N VAL A 70 -11.03 -1.95 -8.35
CA VAL A 70 -12.07 -1.22 -9.10
C VAL A 70 -13.10 -2.21 -9.59
N ASN A 71 -14.36 -2.02 -9.19
CA ASN A 71 -15.50 -2.88 -9.51
C ASN A 71 -15.30 -4.37 -9.17
N THR A 72 -14.42 -4.67 -8.24
CA THR A 72 -14.13 -6.02 -7.76
C THR A 72 -13.71 -5.97 -6.29
N TYR A 73 -13.57 -7.14 -5.66
CA TYR A 73 -13.11 -7.24 -4.28
C TYR A 73 -12.35 -8.56 -4.07
N ARG A 74 -11.27 -8.51 -3.31
CA ARG A 74 -10.43 -9.67 -2.95
C ARG A 74 -9.87 -10.47 -4.13
N LEU A 75 -9.69 -9.84 -5.28
CA LEU A 75 -8.97 -10.47 -6.38
C LEU A 75 -7.47 -10.43 -6.06
N ILE A 76 -6.92 -11.57 -5.70
CA ILE A 76 -5.51 -11.73 -5.31
C ILE A 76 -4.80 -12.60 -6.34
N SER A 77 -3.60 -12.22 -6.72
CA SER A 77 -2.73 -13.00 -7.60
C SER A 77 -1.37 -13.21 -6.92
N PRO A 78 -0.80 -14.43 -6.96
CA PRO A 78 0.56 -14.67 -6.46
C PRO A 78 1.63 -13.84 -7.19
N SER A 79 1.33 -13.34 -8.39
CA SER A 79 2.24 -12.50 -9.18
C SER A 79 2.12 -11.01 -8.86
N ALA A 80 1.12 -10.59 -8.11
CA ALA A 80 0.91 -9.19 -7.73
C ALA A 80 1.34 -8.96 -6.28
N PRO A 81 2.15 -7.93 -6.00
CA PRO A 81 2.55 -7.61 -4.63
C PRO A 81 1.32 -7.33 -3.75
N PHE A 82 1.30 -7.94 -2.57
CA PHE A 82 0.26 -7.74 -1.55
C PHE A 82 0.88 -7.13 -0.29
N GLY A 83 0.34 -6.04 0.20
CA GLY A 83 0.78 -5.43 1.46
C GLY A 83 0.34 -3.98 1.60
N GLY A 84 0.33 -3.51 2.83
CA GLY A 84 -0.11 -2.18 3.22
C GLY A 84 0.92 -1.07 3.06
N ILE A 85 0.45 0.11 3.40
CA ILE A 85 1.25 1.31 3.68
C ILE A 85 0.74 1.91 4.99
N LYS A 86 1.35 2.97 5.48
CA LYS A 86 1.03 3.62 6.76
C LYS A 86 1.10 2.57 7.90
N ASP A 87 0.21 2.62 8.87
CA ASP A 87 0.20 1.70 10.01
C ASP A 87 -0.27 0.27 9.66
N SER A 88 -0.77 0.05 8.44
CA SER A 88 -1.02 -1.31 7.94
C SER A 88 0.24 -2.10 7.63
N GLY A 89 1.41 -1.50 7.76
CA GLY A 89 2.70 -2.17 7.67
C GLY A 89 3.55 -1.75 6.46
N TYR A 90 4.71 -2.36 6.38
CA TYR A 90 5.70 -2.17 5.31
C TYR A 90 6.12 -3.54 4.77
N GLY A 91 6.77 -3.54 3.61
CA GLY A 91 7.07 -4.78 2.87
C GLY A 91 5.88 -5.25 2.04
N LYS A 92 6.12 -6.23 1.21
CA LYS A 92 5.10 -6.82 0.34
C LYS A 92 5.26 -8.33 0.31
N GLU A 93 4.13 -9.03 0.40
CA GLU A 93 4.05 -10.45 0.09
C GLU A 93 3.71 -10.63 -1.40
N ALA A 94 4.03 -11.80 -1.94
CA ALA A 94 3.79 -12.14 -3.33
C ALA A 94 4.49 -11.19 -4.34
N GLY A 95 4.34 -11.47 -5.63
CA GLY A 95 5.09 -10.76 -6.66
C GLY A 95 6.60 -11.00 -6.59
N ILE A 96 7.33 -10.60 -7.63
CA ILE A 96 8.77 -10.80 -7.71
C ILE A 96 9.55 -9.98 -6.67
N ASP A 97 9.01 -8.83 -6.28
CA ASP A 97 9.67 -7.94 -5.32
C ASP A 97 9.76 -8.52 -3.91
N SER A 98 8.86 -9.43 -3.54
CA SER A 98 8.88 -10.08 -2.22
C SER A 98 10.17 -10.87 -1.97
N ILE A 99 10.87 -11.30 -3.02
CA ILE A 99 12.14 -12.02 -2.88
C ILE A 99 13.20 -11.20 -2.14
N LYS A 100 13.11 -9.87 -2.21
CA LYS A 100 14.02 -8.95 -1.53
C LYS A 100 13.91 -9.02 -0.01
N ASP A 101 12.71 -9.34 0.51
CA ASP A 101 12.47 -9.45 1.95
C ASP A 101 13.06 -10.75 2.53
N TYR A 102 13.26 -11.78 1.68
CA TYR A 102 13.83 -13.08 2.05
C TYR A 102 15.31 -13.23 1.69
N THR A 103 15.92 -12.22 1.07
CA THR A 103 17.31 -12.25 0.62
C THR A 103 18.10 -11.06 1.15
N ARG A 104 19.41 -11.18 1.10
CA ARG A 104 20.33 -10.07 1.38
C ARG A 104 21.34 -9.94 0.27
N VAL A 105 21.58 -8.71 -0.16
CA VAL A 105 22.62 -8.42 -1.13
C VAL A 105 23.98 -8.56 -0.44
N LYS A 106 24.89 -9.31 -1.08
CA LYS A 106 26.28 -9.44 -0.65
C LYS A 106 27.20 -9.16 -1.84
N THR A 107 28.10 -8.24 -1.69
CA THR A 107 29.16 -7.97 -2.69
C THR A 107 30.44 -8.65 -2.25
N ILE A 108 31.07 -9.37 -3.17
CA ILE A 108 32.36 -10.03 -2.95
C ILE A 108 33.29 -9.57 -4.07
N TRP A 109 34.43 -9.05 -3.67
CA TRP A 109 35.50 -8.68 -4.58
C TRP A 109 36.62 -9.71 -4.50
N TYR A 110 36.98 -10.29 -5.61
CA TYR A 110 38.13 -11.17 -5.73
C TYR A 110 39.25 -10.42 -6.43
N TYR A 111 40.39 -10.31 -5.79
CA TYR A 111 41.62 -9.85 -6.40
C TYR A 111 42.52 -11.05 -6.68
N THR A 112 42.79 -11.31 -7.94
CA THR A 112 43.51 -12.52 -8.40
C THR A 112 44.86 -12.21 -9.00
N SER A 113 45.35 -10.97 -8.92
CA SER A 113 46.66 -10.57 -9.38
C SER A 113 47.67 -10.67 -8.26
N ASP A 114 48.92 -11.01 -8.60
CA ASP A 114 50.08 -10.98 -7.68
C ASP A 114 50.61 -9.54 -7.48
N GLU A 115 50.14 -8.59 -8.30
CA GLU A 115 50.51 -7.18 -8.16
C GLU A 115 49.84 -6.54 -6.92
N PRO A 116 50.45 -5.53 -6.31
CA PRO A 116 49.83 -4.80 -5.20
C PRO A 116 48.47 -4.19 -5.61
N THR A 117 47.50 -4.22 -4.70
CA THR A 117 46.23 -3.55 -4.90
C THR A 117 46.45 -2.04 -5.02
N LEU A 118 45.67 -1.42 -5.92
CA LEU A 118 45.66 0.03 -6.05
C LEU A 118 45.22 0.66 -4.72
N ASP A 119 45.95 1.71 -4.30
CA ASP A 119 45.53 2.51 -3.14
C ASP A 119 44.14 3.12 -3.44
N PRO A 120 43.09 2.79 -2.65
CA PRO A 120 41.74 3.29 -2.86
C PRO A 120 41.61 4.79 -2.61
N PHE A 121 42.60 5.41 -1.98
CA PHE A 121 42.63 6.85 -1.70
C PHE A 121 43.47 7.66 -2.69
N SER A 122 44.15 7.00 -3.65
CA SER A 122 44.82 7.70 -4.74
C SER A 122 43.80 8.12 -5.78
N ILE A 123 43.48 9.40 -5.85
CA ILE A 123 42.67 10.00 -6.91
C ILE A 123 43.52 10.09 -8.18
N ARG A 124 43.07 9.48 -9.27
CA ARG A 124 43.62 9.64 -10.62
C ARG A 124 43.01 10.84 -11.32
#